data_ad0c68decf11841e5629dd5cd4c656a6
#
_entry.id   ad0c68decf11841e5629dd5cd4c656a6
#
_cell.length_a   1.000
_cell.length_b   1.000
_cell.length_c   1.000
_cell.angle_alpha   90.00
_cell.angle_beta   90.00
_cell.angle_gamma   90.00
#
_symmetry.space_group_name_H-M   'P 1'
#
loop_
_entity.id
_entity.type
_entity.pdbx_description
1 polymer ?
#
loop_
_entity_poly.entity_id
_entity_poly.type
_entity_poly.pdbx_seq_one_letter_code
_entity_poly.pdbx_strand_id
1 'polypeptide(L)'
;ILCTFNVDEIMKIVTAKEDEQGSNIKIGAVDCFSQENHDEINTEDSFGNPKIDYIAGKYASMGGPAFAILYNAMTGYPEANTDDADSNTVRLYQGFWSASDKASFNKLYGYTQDIYENAYSCADLMKVIKSYNPDTTPNDMKALTEAYTVEDVQKRMEEK
;
A
#
# COMPACT_ATOMS: atom_id res chain seq x y z
N ILE A 1 14.31 15.87 -1.52
CA ILE A 1 13.02 16.12 -2.20
C ILE A 1 12.03 15.07 -1.74
N LEU A 2 10.81 15.46 -1.44
CA LEU A 2 9.71 14.55 -1.16
C LEU A 2 8.70 14.62 -2.31
N CYS A 3 8.39 13.46 -2.88
CA CYS A 3 7.44 13.32 -3.97
C CYS A 3 6.21 12.55 -3.51
N THR A 4 5.06 12.88 -4.09
CA THR A 4 3.82 12.14 -3.89
C THR A 4 3.33 11.61 -5.23
N PHE A 5 3.06 10.32 -5.29
CA PHE A 5 2.53 9.53 -6.40
C PHE A 5 3.55 9.14 -7.48
N ASN A 6 4.07 10.04 -8.29
CA ASN A 6 4.93 9.67 -9.41
C ASN A 6 6.29 10.40 -9.32
N VAL A 7 7.37 9.65 -9.37
CA VAL A 7 8.73 10.19 -9.35
C VAL A 7 9.32 10.38 -10.75
N ASP A 8 8.81 9.70 -11.78
CA ASP A 8 9.39 9.68 -13.14
C ASP A 8 9.51 11.07 -13.76
N GLU A 9 8.52 11.94 -13.53
CA GLU A 9 8.51 13.28 -14.08
C GLU A 9 9.64 14.14 -13.53
N ILE A 10 10.03 13.93 -12.29
CA ILE A 10 11.08 14.72 -11.64
C ILE A 10 12.47 14.09 -11.78
N MET A 11 12.57 12.78 -12.03
CA MET A 11 13.86 12.07 -12.09
C MET A 11 14.81 12.66 -13.11
N LYS A 12 14.33 13.03 -14.29
CA LYS A 12 15.16 13.67 -15.33
C LYS A 12 15.72 15.01 -14.87
N ILE A 13 14.91 15.78 -14.14
CA ILE A 13 15.31 17.09 -13.61
C ILE A 13 16.32 16.89 -12.49
N VAL A 14 16.08 15.93 -11.61
CA VAL A 14 16.98 15.61 -10.49
C VAL A 14 18.32 15.15 -11.02
N THR A 15 18.37 14.17 -11.91
CA THR A 15 19.60 13.66 -12.51
C THR A 15 20.40 14.79 -13.17
N ALA A 16 19.75 15.66 -13.94
CA ALA A 16 20.44 16.79 -14.57
C ALA A 16 21.01 17.77 -13.53
N LYS A 17 20.30 17.98 -12.40
CA LYS A 17 20.76 18.85 -11.32
C LYS A 17 21.91 18.22 -10.50
N GLU A 18 21.88 16.93 -10.29
CA GLU A 18 22.98 16.18 -9.65
C GLU A 18 24.26 16.30 -10.48
N ASP A 19 24.17 16.08 -11.79
CA ASP A 19 25.30 16.20 -12.71
C ASP A 19 25.84 17.66 -12.74
N GLU A 20 24.96 18.65 -12.75
CA GLU A 20 25.35 20.08 -12.71
C GLU A 20 26.06 20.48 -11.42
N GLN A 21 25.56 19.98 -10.28
CA GLN A 21 26.03 20.37 -8.95
C GLN A 21 27.17 19.48 -8.44
N GLY A 22 27.39 18.33 -9.04
CA GLY A 22 28.37 17.34 -8.60
C GLY A 22 28.01 16.74 -7.23
N SER A 23 26.72 16.61 -6.92
CA SER A 23 26.24 16.11 -5.62
C SER A 23 24.93 15.35 -5.73
N ASN A 24 24.79 14.28 -4.93
CA ASN A 24 23.57 13.49 -4.86
C ASN A 24 22.43 14.25 -4.17
N ILE A 25 21.23 14.15 -4.72
CA ILE A 25 19.99 14.74 -4.19
C ILE A 25 19.12 13.59 -3.63
N LYS A 26 18.89 13.59 -2.33
CA LYS A 26 18.06 12.57 -1.70
C LYS A 26 16.58 12.70 -2.07
N ILE A 27 15.98 11.57 -2.50
CA ILE A 27 14.58 11.50 -2.90
C ILE A 27 13.82 10.55 -1.98
N GLY A 28 12.75 11.06 -1.39
CA GLY A 28 11.73 10.28 -0.71
C GLY A 28 10.42 10.30 -1.49
N ALA A 29 9.76 9.17 -1.61
CA ALA A 29 8.48 9.05 -2.29
C ALA A 29 7.40 8.49 -1.36
N VAL A 30 6.17 8.98 -1.53
CA VAL A 30 4.95 8.36 -1.00
C VAL A 30 4.18 7.81 -2.20
N ASP A 31 4.34 6.53 -2.44
CA ASP A 31 3.78 5.84 -3.59
C ASP A 31 3.68 4.33 -3.32
N CYS A 32 3.16 3.56 -4.26
CA CYS A 32 3.09 2.11 -4.14
C CYS A 32 4.44 1.43 -4.45
N PHE A 33 4.57 0.19 -3.99
CA PHE A 33 5.68 -0.70 -4.38
C PHE A 33 5.41 -1.25 -5.78
N SER A 34 5.55 -0.39 -6.80
CA SER A 34 5.30 -0.72 -8.21
C SER A 34 6.56 -1.17 -8.95
N GLN A 35 6.39 -1.65 -10.18
CA GLN A 35 7.51 -2.01 -11.05
C GLN A 35 8.38 -0.79 -11.39
N GLU A 36 7.75 0.35 -11.64
CA GLU A 36 8.44 1.60 -11.97
C GLU A 36 9.35 2.03 -10.81
N ASN A 37 8.83 2.04 -9.59
CA ASN A 37 9.61 2.36 -8.40
C ASN A 37 10.70 1.30 -8.13
N HIS A 38 10.42 0.02 -8.44
CA HIS A 38 11.42 -1.04 -8.37
C HIS A 38 12.59 -0.78 -9.32
N ASP A 39 12.32 -0.37 -10.54
CA ASP A 39 13.35 -0.09 -11.53
C ASP A 39 14.21 1.11 -11.10
N GLU A 40 13.60 2.18 -10.62
CA GLU A 40 14.30 3.38 -10.17
C GLU A 40 15.15 3.17 -8.91
N ILE A 41 14.66 2.40 -7.91
CA ILE A 41 15.46 2.12 -6.71
C ILE A 41 16.60 1.13 -6.98
N ASN A 42 16.48 0.30 -8.02
CA ASN A 42 17.52 -0.63 -8.44
C ASN A 42 18.49 -0.04 -9.46
N THR A 43 18.20 1.14 -10.02
CA THR A 43 19.10 1.88 -10.91
C THR A 43 19.91 2.87 -10.08
N GLU A 44 21.20 2.94 -10.37
CA GLU A 44 22.11 3.87 -9.70
C GLU A 44 22.19 5.21 -10.46
N ASP A 45 22.35 6.28 -9.70
CA ASP A 45 22.70 7.61 -10.20
C ASP A 45 24.18 7.70 -10.60
N SER A 46 24.63 8.87 -11.05
CA SER A 46 26.04 9.12 -11.42
C SER A 46 27.02 9.00 -10.25
N PHE A 47 26.52 8.93 -9.02
CA PHE A 47 27.31 8.84 -7.78
C PHE A 47 27.28 7.44 -7.15
N GLY A 48 26.61 6.48 -7.79
CA GLY A 48 26.49 5.10 -7.32
C GLY A 48 25.44 4.92 -6.21
N ASN A 49 24.48 5.85 -6.08
CA ASN A 49 23.36 5.72 -5.15
C ASN A 49 22.08 5.28 -5.88
N PRO A 50 21.15 4.64 -5.19
CA PRO A 50 19.80 4.43 -5.72
C PRO A 50 19.16 5.77 -6.09
N LYS A 51 18.40 5.82 -7.17
CA LYS A 51 17.70 7.03 -7.59
C LYS A 51 16.57 7.42 -6.63
N ILE A 52 16.01 6.47 -5.88
CA ILE A 52 15.06 6.71 -4.80
C ILE A 52 15.69 6.20 -3.50
N ASP A 53 15.79 7.06 -2.50
CA ASP A 53 16.41 6.73 -1.21
C ASP A 53 15.41 6.23 -0.17
N TYR A 54 14.15 6.61 -0.30
CA TYR A 54 13.10 6.23 0.64
C TYR A 54 11.76 6.16 -0.07
N ILE A 55 11.00 5.13 0.22
CA ILE A 55 9.62 5.00 -0.23
C ILE A 55 8.71 4.57 0.92
N ALA A 56 7.53 5.15 0.97
CA ALA A 56 6.45 4.70 1.84
C ALA A 56 5.17 4.54 1.03
N GLY A 57 4.52 3.40 1.17
CA GLY A 57 3.28 3.13 0.43
C GLY A 57 2.78 1.72 0.62
N LYS A 58 1.85 1.33 -0.22
CA LYS A 58 1.32 -0.04 -0.32
C LYS A 58 0.86 -0.32 -1.74
N TYR A 59 0.80 -1.58 -2.09
CA TYR A 59 0.23 -2.02 -3.34
C TYR A 59 -1.08 -2.76 -3.11
N ALA A 60 -2.14 -2.37 -3.86
CA ALA A 60 -3.44 -3.06 -3.94
C ALA A 60 -4.16 -3.34 -2.61
N SER A 61 -3.67 -2.85 -1.47
CA SER A 61 -4.20 -3.20 -0.15
C SER A 61 -5.59 -2.63 0.15
N MET A 62 -6.05 -1.61 -0.59
CA MET A 62 -7.36 -0.98 -0.37
C MET A 62 -8.49 -1.60 -1.19
N GLY A 63 -8.18 -2.36 -2.23
CA GLY A 63 -9.20 -2.93 -3.14
C GLY A 63 -10.18 -3.87 -2.45
N GLY A 64 -9.70 -4.75 -1.59
CA GLY A 64 -10.53 -5.70 -0.85
C GLY A 64 -11.53 -5.01 0.10
N PRO A 65 -11.06 -4.19 1.04
CA PRO A 65 -11.95 -3.43 1.93
C PRO A 65 -12.92 -2.52 1.19
N ALA A 66 -12.48 -1.83 0.14
CA ALA A 66 -13.35 -0.98 -0.68
C ALA A 66 -14.45 -1.81 -1.37
N PHE A 67 -14.12 -3.00 -1.87
CA PHE A 67 -15.11 -3.93 -2.42
C PHE A 67 -16.12 -4.37 -1.36
N ALA A 68 -15.67 -4.75 -0.16
CA ALA A 68 -16.56 -5.19 0.91
C ALA A 68 -17.51 -4.08 1.35
N ILE A 69 -17.05 -2.84 1.46
CA ILE A 69 -17.88 -1.66 1.75
C ILE A 69 -18.96 -1.47 0.67
N LEU A 70 -18.55 -1.50 -0.60
CA LEU A 70 -19.47 -1.36 -1.72
C LEU A 70 -20.49 -2.49 -1.74
N TYR A 71 -20.05 -3.73 -1.52
CA TYR A 71 -20.91 -4.90 -1.52
C TYR A 71 -21.96 -4.83 -0.39
N ASN A 72 -21.56 -4.46 0.84
CA ASN A 72 -22.48 -4.24 1.94
C ASN A 72 -23.56 -3.20 1.57
N ALA A 73 -23.15 -2.07 1.02
CA ALA A 73 -24.08 -1.02 0.60
C ALA A 73 -25.05 -1.49 -0.50
N MET A 74 -24.55 -2.20 -1.52
CA MET A 74 -25.36 -2.70 -2.64
C MET A 74 -26.32 -3.83 -2.23
N THR A 75 -25.99 -4.59 -1.18
CA THR A 75 -26.82 -5.70 -0.68
C THR A 75 -27.77 -5.28 0.43
N GLY A 76 -27.87 -3.98 0.72
CA GLY A 76 -28.84 -3.42 1.65
C GLY A 76 -28.36 -3.32 3.10
N TYR A 77 -27.04 -3.37 3.32
CA TYR A 77 -26.43 -3.29 4.65
C TYR A 77 -25.42 -2.12 4.78
N PRO A 78 -25.79 -0.88 4.40
CA PRO A 78 -24.86 0.25 4.50
C PRO A 78 -24.40 0.53 5.94
N GLU A 79 -25.21 0.17 6.94
CA GLU A 79 -24.92 0.31 8.36
C GLU A 79 -23.76 -0.59 8.83
N ALA A 80 -23.43 -1.64 8.08
CA ALA A 80 -22.25 -2.47 8.37
C ALA A 80 -20.92 -1.76 8.11
N ASN A 81 -20.96 -0.61 7.45
CA ASN A 81 -19.76 0.12 7.06
C ASN A 81 -19.41 1.27 8.01
N THR A 82 -20.35 1.79 8.79
CA THR A 82 -20.14 2.93 9.67
C THR A 82 -20.97 2.78 10.95
N ASP A 83 -20.39 3.20 12.06
CA ASP A 83 -21.04 3.28 13.38
C ASP A 83 -21.68 4.65 13.64
N ASP A 84 -21.52 5.59 12.72
CA ASP A 84 -22.13 6.91 12.77
C ASP A 84 -23.33 6.97 11.81
N ALA A 85 -24.53 6.92 12.35
CA ALA A 85 -25.78 6.94 11.59
C ALA A 85 -25.96 8.23 10.76
N ASP A 86 -25.30 9.31 11.14
CA ASP A 86 -25.37 10.60 10.47
C ASP A 86 -24.21 10.77 9.44
N SER A 87 -23.25 9.85 9.42
CA SER A 87 -22.10 9.89 8.52
C SER A 87 -22.22 8.86 7.40
N ASN A 88 -22.27 9.35 6.17
CA ASN A 88 -22.11 8.50 4.99
C ASN A 88 -20.64 8.20 4.66
N THR A 89 -19.72 8.58 5.56
CA THR A 89 -18.28 8.47 5.31
C THR A 89 -17.67 7.33 6.10
N VAL A 90 -17.17 6.34 5.39
CA VAL A 90 -16.35 5.27 5.98
C VAL A 90 -14.89 5.72 5.97
N ARG A 91 -14.22 5.64 7.13
CA ARG A 91 -12.78 5.89 7.25
C ARG A 91 -12.08 4.62 7.72
N LEU A 92 -11.17 4.14 6.88
CA LEU A 92 -10.32 3.00 7.18
C LEU A 92 -8.88 3.47 7.29
N TYR A 93 -8.14 2.88 8.20
CA TYR A 93 -6.73 3.17 8.44
C TYR A 93 -5.89 1.95 8.10
N GLN A 94 -4.83 2.19 7.36
CA GLN A 94 -3.79 1.19 7.11
C GLN A 94 -2.44 1.88 7.29
N GLY A 95 -1.50 1.23 7.99
CA GLY A 95 -0.13 1.72 8.08
C GLY A 95 0.56 1.65 6.73
N PHE A 96 1.46 2.57 6.40
CA PHE A 96 2.32 2.45 5.24
C PHE A 96 3.44 1.43 5.51
N TRP A 97 3.77 0.67 4.47
CA TRP A 97 5.05 0.00 4.40
C TRP A 97 6.11 1.01 3.98
N SER A 98 7.32 0.86 4.49
CA SER A 98 8.41 1.78 4.14
C SER A 98 9.71 1.03 3.91
N ALA A 99 10.50 1.54 2.97
CA ALA A 99 11.84 1.07 2.67
C ALA A 99 12.80 2.25 2.55
N SER A 100 13.96 2.12 3.16
CA SER A 100 15.05 3.13 3.15
C SER A 100 16.32 2.63 2.47
N ASP A 101 16.27 1.44 1.88
CA ASP A 101 17.37 0.83 1.15
C ASP A 101 16.84 -0.18 0.12
N LYS A 102 17.69 -0.52 -0.82
CA LYS A 102 17.40 -1.45 -1.92
C LYS A 102 16.93 -2.83 -1.45
N ALA A 103 17.52 -3.36 -0.38
CA ALA A 103 17.21 -4.70 0.11
C ALA A 103 15.81 -4.75 0.74
N SER A 104 15.48 -3.78 1.60
CA SER A 104 14.16 -3.65 2.20
C SER A 104 13.08 -3.38 1.15
N PHE A 105 13.37 -2.53 0.14
CA PHE A 105 12.44 -2.31 -0.96
C PHE A 105 12.15 -3.61 -1.72
N ASN A 106 13.19 -4.31 -2.16
CA ASN A 106 13.02 -5.54 -2.96
C ASN A 106 12.26 -6.62 -2.20
N LYS A 107 12.47 -6.71 -0.88
CA LYS A 107 11.71 -7.62 -0.01
C LYS A 107 10.21 -7.27 -0.03
N LEU A 108 9.86 -6.00 0.20
CA LEU A 108 8.48 -5.54 0.21
C LEU A 108 7.83 -5.61 -1.17
N TYR A 109 8.59 -5.27 -2.21
CA TYR A 109 8.16 -5.42 -3.59
C TYR A 109 7.82 -6.88 -3.92
N GLY A 110 8.65 -7.84 -3.48
CA GLY A 110 8.37 -9.27 -3.64
C GLY A 110 7.02 -9.68 -3.05
N TYR A 111 6.62 -9.10 -1.93
CA TYR A 111 5.30 -9.35 -1.33
C TYR A 111 4.12 -8.80 -2.15
N THR A 112 4.37 -7.84 -3.04
CA THR A 112 3.33 -7.25 -3.90
C THR A 112 3.14 -7.98 -5.22
N GLN A 113 4.10 -8.84 -5.63
CA GLN A 113 4.04 -9.51 -6.93
C GLN A 113 2.99 -10.60 -6.98
N ASP A 114 2.67 -11.18 -5.85
CA ASP A 114 1.61 -12.17 -5.71
C ASP A 114 0.40 -11.54 -5.02
N ILE A 115 -0.23 -10.60 -5.69
CA ILE A 115 -1.33 -9.80 -5.14
C ILE A 115 -2.56 -10.63 -4.76
N TYR A 116 -2.79 -11.76 -5.44
CA TYR A 116 -3.91 -12.64 -5.12
C TYR A 116 -3.72 -13.40 -3.83
N GLU A 117 -2.47 -13.62 -3.44
CA GLU A 117 -2.11 -14.36 -2.25
C GLU A 117 -1.82 -13.45 -1.04
N ASN A 118 -1.29 -12.27 -1.30
CA ASN A 118 -0.82 -11.35 -0.26
C ASN A 118 -1.82 -10.23 0.06
N ALA A 119 -2.78 -9.99 -0.83
CA ALA A 119 -3.93 -9.12 -0.57
C ALA A 119 -4.95 -9.84 0.34
N TYR A 120 -6.07 -9.20 0.61
CA TYR A 120 -7.17 -9.83 1.33
C TYR A 120 -7.76 -11.00 0.53
N SER A 121 -7.85 -12.16 1.15
CA SER A 121 -8.54 -13.32 0.57
C SER A 121 -10.05 -13.13 0.58
N CYS A 122 -10.76 -13.91 -0.23
CA CYS A 122 -12.23 -13.97 -0.14
C CYS A 122 -12.70 -14.32 1.26
N ALA A 123 -12.01 -15.23 1.95
CA ALA A 123 -12.34 -15.62 3.32
C ALA A 123 -12.21 -14.45 4.32
N ASP A 124 -11.22 -13.58 4.13
CA ASP A 124 -11.08 -12.38 4.95
C ASP A 124 -12.23 -11.39 4.71
N LEU A 125 -12.57 -11.17 3.46
CA LEU A 125 -13.66 -10.24 3.11
C LEU A 125 -15.03 -10.76 3.54
N MET A 126 -15.28 -12.07 3.48
CA MET A 126 -16.53 -12.67 3.95
C MET A 126 -16.76 -12.45 5.46
N LYS A 127 -15.71 -12.27 6.25
CA LYS A 127 -15.84 -11.96 7.69
C LYS A 127 -16.47 -10.58 7.95
N VAL A 128 -16.29 -9.65 7.00
CA VAL A 128 -16.74 -8.24 7.13
C VAL A 128 -17.86 -7.87 6.16
N ILE A 129 -18.38 -8.84 5.43
CA ILE A 129 -19.56 -8.66 4.56
C ILE A 129 -20.80 -9.22 5.26
N LYS A 130 -21.76 -8.36 5.54
CA LYS A 130 -22.97 -8.63 6.36
C LYS A 130 -23.81 -9.81 5.86
N SER A 131 -23.90 -9.98 4.54
CA SER A 131 -24.66 -11.09 3.94
C SER A 131 -23.99 -12.46 4.15
N TYR A 132 -22.71 -12.52 4.47
CA TYR A 132 -21.98 -13.76 4.79
C TYR A 132 -21.74 -13.91 6.30
N ASN A 133 -21.55 -12.81 6.99
CA ASN A 133 -21.41 -12.76 8.44
C ASN A 133 -22.42 -11.77 9.04
N PRO A 134 -23.63 -12.22 9.44
CA PRO A 134 -24.67 -11.34 9.97
C PRO A 134 -24.28 -10.59 11.24
N ASP A 135 -23.29 -11.09 11.99
CA ASP A 135 -22.83 -10.50 13.25
C ASP A 135 -21.74 -9.44 13.04
N THR A 136 -21.25 -9.25 11.81
CA THR A 136 -20.19 -8.28 11.54
C THR A 136 -20.64 -6.85 11.84
N THR A 137 -19.70 -6.07 12.33
CA THR A 137 -19.84 -4.68 12.73
C THR A 137 -18.83 -3.79 11.98
N PRO A 138 -19.01 -2.45 11.99
CA PRO A 138 -17.99 -1.53 11.43
C PRO A 138 -16.61 -1.69 12.05
N ASN A 139 -16.53 -2.11 13.32
CA ASN A 139 -15.25 -2.33 13.99
C ASN A 139 -14.48 -3.55 13.42
N ASP A 140 -15.18 -4.56 12.92
CA ASP A 140 -14.54 -5.71 12.30
C ASP A 140 -13.84 -5.30 10.97
N MET A 141 -14.46 -4.41 10.20
CA MET A 141 -13.85 -3.82 9.00
C MET A 141 -12.62 -2.98 9.34
N LYS A 142 -12.72 -2.15 10.40
CA LYS A 142 -11.56 -1.36 10.88
C LYS A 142 -10.43 -2.27 11.33
N ALA A 143 -10.73 -3.28 12.14
CA ALA A 143 -9.75 -4.25 12.61
C ALA A 143 -9.07 -5.00 11.45
N LEU A 144 -9.83 -5.41 10.44
CA LEU A 144 -9.30 -6.07 9.26
C LEU A 144 -8.29 -5.19 8.52
N THR A 145 -8.57 -3.90 8.37
CA THR A 145 -7.68 -2.98 7.67
C THR A 145 -6.45 -2.61 8.49
N GLU A 146 -6.61 -2.38 9.79
CA GLU A 146 -5.51 -2.05 10.70
C GLU A 146 -4.52 -3.21 10.87
N ALA A 147 -5.01 -4.45 10.83
CA ALA A 147 -4.19 -5.64 10.93
C ALA A 147 -3.30 -5.89 9.69
N TYR A 148 -3.54 -5.21 8.57
CA TYR A 148 -2.76 -5.39 7.35
C TYR A 148 -1.38 -4.73 7.45
N THR A 149 -0.43 -5.45 8.02
CA THR A 149 0.97 -5.03 8.20
C THR A 149 1.93 -5.88 7.37
N VAL A 150 3.21 -5.51 7.34
CA VAL A 150 4.27 -6.33 6.70
C VAL A 150 4.34 -7.71 7.36
N GLU A 151 4.22 -7.76 8.69
CA GLU A 151 4.27 -9.00 9.45
C GLU A 151 3.07 -9.92 9.14
N ASP A 152 1.89 -9.34 8.98
CA ASP A 152 0.69 -10.08 8.59
C ASP A 152 0.85 -10.72 7.20
N VAL A 153 1.33 -9.94 6.22
CA VAL A 153 1.62 -10.46 4.87
C VAL A 153 2.68 -11.54 4.90
N GLN A 154 3.79 -11.32 5.61
CA GLN A 154 4.85 -12.30 5.75
C GLN A 154 4.33 -13.61 6.34
N LYS A 155 3.54 -13.54 7.40
CA LYS A 155 2.92 -14.71 8.02
C LYS A 155 2.06 -15.51 7.04
N ARG A 156 1.23 -14.83 6.26
CA ARG A 156 0.40 -15.49 5.23
C ARG A 156 1.22 -16.18 4.15
N MET A 157 2.42 -15.67 3.85
CA MET A 157 3.34 -16.29 2.88
C MET A 157 4.05 -17.52 3.47
N GLU A 158 4.32 -17.52 4.76
CA GLU A 158 5.01 -18.64 5.46
C GLU A 158 4.07 -19.80 5.78
N GLU A 159 2.76 -19.58 5.85
CA GLU A 159 1.74 -20.60 6.16
C GLU A 159 1.34 -21.44 4.93
N LYS A 160 1.98 -21.26 3.77
CA LYS A 160 1.78 -22.00 2.52
C LYS A 160 2.84 -23.07 2.32
#